data_fed68177bf9e0b7e7e99d70b7ec209af
#
_entry.id   fed68177bf9e0b7e7e99d70b7ec209af
#
_cell.length_a   1.000
_cell.length_b   1.000
_cell.length_c   1.000
_cell.angle_alpha   90.00
_cell.angle_beta   90.00
_cell.angle_gamma   90.00
#
_symmetry.space_group_name_H-M   'P 1'
#
loop_
_entity.id
_entity.type
_entity.pdbx_description
1 polymer ?
#
loop_
_entity_poly.entity_id
_entity_poly.type
_entity_poly.pdbx_seq_one_letter_code
_entity_poly.pdbx_strand_id
1 'polypeptide(L)'
;MSSNLKGLVISGPTGVGKTDMSINLAKSLDSEIISADSSQIYRYMDIGTAKITNEEMQGIKHYQLDIVDPGEDYSVGDFEIQVNSILKDKEKNQENILLVGGTGLYIKAITDGFSNLPSKDEKLRNELEGKSLEELREMLEKLDEKAYGEIDICNKLRLVRAIEVCILTGGKFSELKNENVKNNNYRFMKVFLTRNREEIYDRINRRVDIMISQGLESEARKIYERYKNLRYKIASIGYKEFFKYFDGENSLDETIEEIKRESRRYAKRQMTWFRKEKDYIIYNLSEQSENEVIKDIIERWNKF
;
A
#
# COMPACT_ATOMS: atom_id res chain seq x y z
N MET A 1 29.47 11.11 9.03
CA MET A 1 29.74 9.72 8.57
C MET A 1 28.50 9.27 7.84
N SER A 2 28.59 8.92 6.55
CA SER A 2 27.44 8.34 5.85
C SER A 2 27.11 6.99 6.51
N SER A 3 25.90 6.84 7.01
CA SER A 3 25.48 5.56 7.59
C SER A 3 25.50 4.50 6.47
N ASN A 4 26.13 3.35 6.75
CA ASN A 4 26.13 2.20 5.83
C ASN A 4 24.84 1.36 5.94
N LEU A 5 23.77 1.95 6.43
CA LEU A 5 22.52 1.27 6.63
C LEU A 5 21.84 0.98 5.30
N LYS A 6 21.48 -0.28 5.11
CA LYS A 6 20.88 -0.76 3.88
C LYS A 6 19.43 -1.19 4.11
N GLY A 7 18.56 -0.84 3.19
CA GLY A 7 17.20 -1.34 3.08
C GLY A 7 17.00 -2.08 1.77
N LEU A 8 16.33 -3.23 1.82
CA LEU A 8 15.89 -3.95 0.63
C LEU A 8 14.38 -3.77 0.48
N VAL A 9 13.97 -3.27 -0.67
CA VAL A 9 12.54 -3.18 -1.04
C VAL A 9 12.18 -4.37 -1.91
N ILE A 10 11.18 -5.14 -1.50
CA ILE A 10 10.56 -6.19 -2.33
C ILE A 10 9.14 -5.76 -2.65
N SER A 11 8.93 -5.32 -3.86
CA SER A 11 7.63 -4.86 -4.37
C SER A 11 7.11 -5.73 -5.51
N GLY A 12 5.84 -5.55 -5.83
CA GLY A 12 5.19 -6.28 -6.93
C GLY A 12 3.68 -6.34 -6.74
N PRO A 13 2.92 -6.73 -7.78
CA PRO A 13 1.48 -6.84 -7.70
C PRO A 13 1.03 -7.92 -6.71
N THR A 14 -0.22 -7.83 -6.27
CA THR A 14 -0.85 -8.91 -5.51
C THR A 14 -0.80 -10.23 -6.32
N GLY A 15 -0.59 -11.35 -5.64
CA GLY A 15 -0.50 -12.68 -6.29
C GLY A 15 0.85 -13.02 -6.92
N VAL A 16 1.87 -12.13 -6.92
CA VAL A 16 3.16 -12.37 -7.57
C VAL A 16 4.06 -13.37 -6.84
N GLY A 17 3.94 -13.50 -5.50
CA GLY A 17 4.80 -14.38 -4.66
C GLY A 17 5.77 -13.61 -3.74
N LYS A 18 5.44 -12.39 -3.33
CA LYS A 18 6.29 -11.58 -2.43
C LYS A 18 6.54 -12.24 -1.08
N THR A 19 5.52 -12.85 -0.48
CA THR A 19 5.55 -13.36 0.90
C THR A 19 6.65 -14.41 1.08
N ASP A 20 6.63 -15.48 0.31
CA ASP A 20 7.61 -16.58 0.42
C ASP A 20 9.03 -16.07 0.15
N MET A 21 9.19 -15.26 -0.90
CA MET A 21 10.49 -14.68 -1.24
C MET A 21 11.02 -13.76 -0.13
N SER A 22 10.15 -12.95 0.49
CA SER A 22 10.56 -12.04 1.56
C SER A 22 11.01 -12.76 2.82
N ILE A 23 10.40 -13.88 3.19
CA ILE A 23 10.82 -14.72 4.31
C ILE A 23 12.21 -15.32 4.05
N ASN A 24 12.43 -15.86 2.85
CA ASN A 24 13.73 -16.43 2.49
C ASN A 24 14.85 -15.37 2.49
N LEU A 25 14.56 -14.17 1.98
CA LEU A 25 15.50 -13.06 2.01
C LEU A 25 15.72 -12.52 3.42
N ALA A 26 14.69 -12.41 4.25
CA ALA A 26 14.79 -11.98 5.64
C ALA A 26 15.72 -12.89 6.44
N LYS A 27 15.59 -14.22 6.29
CA LYS A 27 16.48 -15.20 6.89
C LYS A 27 17.92 -15.07 6.41
N SER A 28 18.10 -14.90 5.09
CA SER A 28 19.44 -14.81 4.50
C SER A 28 20.17 -13.52 4.86
N LEU A 29 19.44 -12.45 5.14
CA LEU A 29 19.98 -11.12 5.44
C LEU A 29 19.91 -10.78 6.94
N ASP A 30 19.45 -11.71 7.78
CA ASP A 30 19.21 -11.49 9.21
C ASP A 30 18.44 -10.19 9.46
N SER A 31 17.28 -10.08 8.83
CA SER A 31 16.50 -8.84 8.80
C SER A 31 15.05 -9.06 9.18
N GLU A 32 14.44 -8.07 9.80
CA GLU A 32 13.01 -8.03 10.06
C GLU A 32 12.27 -7.39 8.87
N ILE A 33 10.97 -7.61 8.78
CA ILE A 33 10.13 -7.16 7.67
C ILE A 33 9.22 -6.01 8.12
N ILE A 34 9.16 -4.95 7.31
CA ILE A 34 8.16 -3.89 7.42
C ILE A 34 7.18 -4.06 6.27
N SER A 35 5.90 -4.35 6.57
CA SER A 35 4.85 -4.48 5.57
C SER A 35 4.47 -3.10 5.02
N ALA A 36 4.55 -2.94 3.70
CA ALA A 36 4.07 -1.76 2.96
C ALA A 36 2.78 -2.09 2.19
N ASP A 37 1.78 -2.58 2.92
CA ASP A 37 0.46 -2.92 2.40
C ASP A 37 -0.63 -2.15 3.16
N SER A 38 -1.38 -1.31 2.45
CA SER A 38 -2.42 -0.45 3.04
C SER A 38 -3.69 -1.18 3.49
N SER A 39 -3.78 -2.49 3.27
CA SER A 39 -4.92 -3.30 3.70
C SER A 39 -4.59 -4.20 4.89
N GLN A 40 -3.34 -4.67 5.00
CA GLN A 40 -2.91 -5.54 6.11
C GLN A 40 -2.71 -4.81 7.45
N ILE A 41 -2.76 -3.49 7.44
CA ILE A 41 -2.74 -2.66 8.66
C ILE A 41 -4.01 -2.79 9.51
N TYR A 42 -5.12 -3.26 8.92
CA TYR A 42 -6.39 -3.36 9.62
C TYR A 42 -6.51 -4.66 10.39
N ARG A 43 -6.89 -4.57 11.68
CA ARG A 43 -7.19 -5.73 12.54
C ARG A 43 -8.40 -6.50 12.02
N TYR A 44 -8.41 -7.81 12.24
CA TYR A 44 -9.53 -8.68 11.89
C TYR A 44 -9.82 -8.83 10.39
N MET A 45 -9.02 -8.22 9.55
CA MET A 45 -9.09 -8.33 8.09
C MET A 45 -7.93 -9.20 7.61
N ASP A 46 -8.01 -10.51 7.86
CA ASP A 46 -6.88 -11.42 7.69
C ASP A 46 -6.97 -12.18 6.37
N ILE A 47 -8.05 -12.90 6.14
CA ILE A 47 -8.25 -13.71 4.93
C ILE A 47 -8.35 -12.80 3.70
N GLY A 48 -9.22 -11.79 3.73
CA GLY A 48 -9.47 -10.93 2.57
C GLY A 48 -8.30 -10.06 2.15
N THR A 49 -7.37 -9.76 3.06
CA THR A 49 -6.13 -9.04 2.75
C THR A 49 -4.95 -9.99 2.47
N ALA A 50 -5.17 -11.30 2.61
CA ALA A 50 -4.11 -12.31 2.62
C ALA A 50 -2.95 -11.92 3.53
N LYS A 51 -3.31 -11.53 4.76
CA LYS A 51 -2.34 -11.22 5.80
C LYS A 51 -1.51 -12.46 6.11
N ILE A 52 -0.21 -12.27 6.27
CA ILE A 52 0.70 -13.36 6.61
C ILE A 52 0.35 -13.93 7.98
N THR A 53 0.26 -15.26 8.08
CA THR A 53 0.01 -15.95 9.35
C THR A 53 1.28 -16.11 10.18
N ASN A 54 1.13 -16.41 11.47
CA ASN A 54 2.28 -16.64 12.35
C ASN A 54 3.15 -17.83 11.88
N GLU A 55 2.52 -18.86 11.31
CA GLU A 55 3.23 -19.99 10.72
C GLU A 55 4.06 -19.57 9.51
N GLU A 56 3.45 -18.78 8.61
CA GLU A 56 4.13 -18.27 7.42
C GLU A 56 5.25 -17.29 7.76
N MET A 57 5.16 -16.55 8.86
CA MET A 57 6.23 -15.65 9.34
C MET A 57 7.50 -16.40 9.71
N GLN A 58 7.42 -17.68 10.07
CA GLN A 58 8.55 -18.55 10.41
C GLN A 58 9.53 -17.91 11.42
N GLY A 59 9.00 -17.17 12.40
CA GLY A 59 9.76 -16.49 13.43
C GLY A 59 10.33 -15.12 13.03
N ILE A 60 10.18 -14.69 11.78
CA ILE A 60 10.58 -13.35 11.34
C ILE A 60 9.57 -12.32 11.86
N LYS A 61 10.07 -11.30 12.52
CA LYS A 61 9.22 -10.21 13.02
C LYS A 61 8.73 -9.34 11.87
N HIS A 62 7.42 -9.08 11.88
CA HIS A 62 6.76 -8.19 10.94
C HIS A 62 6.21 -6.96 11.64
N TYR A 63 6.42 -5.80 11.04
CA TYR A 63 5.86 -4.53 11.46
C TYR A 63 4.75 -4.09 10.50
N GLN A 64 3.92 -3.16 10.93
CA GLN A 64 2.83 -2.58 10.16
C GLN A 64 1.73 -3.58 9.78
N LEU A 65 1.48 -4.53 10.65
CA LEU A 65 0.32 -5.42 10.63
C LEU A 65 -0.57 -5.09 11.85
N ASP A 66 -1.88 -5.16 11.69
CA ASP A 66 -2.85 -4.99 12.80
C ASP A 66 -2.72 -3.67 13.58
N ILE A 67 -2.49 -2.57 12.89
CA ILE A 67 -2.20 -1.26 13.50
C ILE A 67 -3.48 -0.55 13.94
N VAL A 68 -4.51 -0.56 13.09
CA VAL A 68 -5.77 0.17 13.30
C VAL A 68 -6.98 -0.73 13.12
N ASP A 69 -8.12 -0.31 13.66
CA ASP A 69 -9.39 -1.01 13.45
C ASP A 69 -10.03 -0.64 12.10
N PRO A 70 -10.83 -1.54 11.50
CA PRO A 70 -11.56 -1.23 10.28
C PRO A 70 -12.44 0.02 10.44
N GLY A 71 -12.35 0.93 9.46
CA GLY A 71 -13.07 2.21 9.51
C GLY A 71 -12.32 3.35 10.20
N GLU A 72 -11.21 3.09 10.87
CA GLU A 72 -10.31 4.14 11.31
C GLU A 72 -9.50 4.70 10.13
N ASP A 73 -9.22 5.99 10.21
CA ASP A 73 -8.40 6.65 9.20
C ASP A 73 -6.92 6.31 9.44
N TYR A 74 -6.23 5.91 8.39
CA TYR A 74 -4.79 5.70 8.39
C TYR A 74 -4.19 6.19 7.08
N SER A 75 -3.38 7.22 7.16
CA SER A 75 -2.81 7.89 6.00
C SER A 75 -1.37 7.40 5.70
N VAL A 76 -0.86 7.76 4.52
CA VAL A 76 0.56 7.57 4.20
C VAL A 76 1.47 8.36 5.15
N GLY A 77 1.03 9.49 5.69
CA GLY A 77 1.78 10.25 6.69
C GLY A 77 1.89 9.50 8.02
N ASP A 78 0.79 8.85 8.48
CA ASP A 78 0.82 8.01 9.68
C ASP A 78 1.78 6.84 9.49
N PHE A 79 1.72 6.18 8.32
CA PHE A 79 2.65 5.13 7.95
C PHE A 79 4.10 5.62 7.97
N GLU A 80 4.39 6.75 7.36
CA GLU A 80 5.73 7.34 7.32
C GLU A 80 6.27 7.64 8.72
N ILE A 81 5.47 8.25 9.59
CA ILE A 81 5.86 8.57 10.96
C ILE A 81 6.20 7.30 11.75
N GLN A 82 5.32 6.29 11.70
CA GLN A 82 5.51 5.05 12.44
C GLN A 82 6.72 4.27 11.91
N VAL A 83 6.87 4.14 10.58
CA VAL A 83 8.00 3.42 9.99
C VAL A 83 9.31 4.14 10.26
N ASN A 84 9.37 5.47 10.14
CA ASN A 84 10.60 6.21 10.48
C ASN A 84 10.97 6.09 11.96
N SER A 85 10.01 5.92 12.88
CA SER A 85 10.29 5.59 14.28
C SER A 85 10.96 4.21 14.40
N ILE A 86 10.43 3.19 13.70
CA ILE A 86 11.04 1.85 13.64
C ILE A 86 12.46 1.92 13.06
N LEU A 87 12.63 2.65 11.95
CA LEU A 87 13.94 2.81 11.30
C LEU A 87 14.97 3.47 12.22
N LYS A 88 14.58 4.47 13.00
CA LYS A 88 15.47 5.12 13.99
C LYS A 88 15.94 4.16 15.08
N ASP A 89 15.06 3.24 15.53
CA ASP A 89 15.45 2.24 16.51
C ASP A 89 16.38 1.17 15.90
N LYS A 90 16.11 0.75 14.68
CA LYS A 90 16.98 -0.14 13.90
C LYS A 90 18.34 0.48 13.59
N GLU A 91 18.38 1.78 13.30
CA GLU A 91 19.62 2.53 13.08
C GLU A 91 20.56 2.49 14.29
N LYS A 92 20.03 2.60 15.50
CA LYS A 92 20.84 2.50 16.75
C LYS A 92 21.59 1.17 16.87
N ASN A 93 20.96 0.11 16.36
CA ASN A 93 21.52 -1.24 16.40
C ASN A 93 22.31 -1.61 15.13
N GLN A 94 22.43 -0.70 14.17
CA GLN A 94 23.05 -0.94 12.86
C GLN A 94 22.38 -2.10 12.09
N GLU A 95 21.05 -2.25 12.20
CA GLU A 95 20.29 -3.32 11.59
C GLU A 95 19.81 -2.93 10.17
N ASN A 96 19.93 -3.86 9.25
CA ASN A 96 19.30 -3.75 7.93
C ASN A 96 17.80 -4.07 8.02
N ILE A 97 17.04 -3.66 6.99
CA ILE A 97 15.59 -3.89 6.97
C ILE A 97 15.11 -4.38 5.61
N LEU A 98 13.99 -5.12 5.61
CA LEU A 98 13.20 -5.42 4.41
C LEU A 98 11.89 -4.62 4.45
N LEU A 99 11.63 -3.86 3.38
CA LEU A 99 10.34 -3.19 3.16
C LEU A 99 9.59 -3.98 2.08
N VAL A 100 8.50 -4.62 2.44
CA VAL A 100 7.80 -5.58 1.56
C VAL A 100 6.36 -5.16 1.34
N GLY A 101 5.94 -4.99 0.08
CA GLY A 101 4.54 -4.67 -0.16
C GLY A 101 4.19 -4.30 -1.59
N GLY A 102 2.92 -3.96 -1.78
CA GLY A 102 2.37 -3.55 -3.08
C GLY A 102 1.86 -2.11 -3.12
N THR A 103 1.91 -1.38 -1.99
CA THR A 103 1.46 0.01 -1.91
C THR A 103 2.60 0.95 -2.26
N GLY A 104 2.72 1.29 -3.54
CA GLY A 104 3.83 2.09 -4.06
C GLY A 104 4.01 3.44 -3.35
N LEU A 105 2.89 4.08 -2.94
CA LEU A 105 2.94 5.34 -2.20
C LEU A 105 3.60 5.18 -0.82
N TYR A 106 3.34 4.08 -0.10
CA TYR A 106 3.98 3.78 1.18
C TYR A 106 5.49 3.56 1.01
N ILE A 107 5.85 2.76 0.00
CA ILE A 107 7.26 2.50 -0.30
C ILE A 107 7.98 3.82 -0.62
N LYS A 108 7.39 4.65 -1.49
CA LYS A 108 7.96 5.93 -1.89
C LYS A 108 8.15 6.88 -0.71
N ALA A 109 7.19 6.96 0.20
CA ALA A 109 7.29 7.79 1.39
C ALA A 109 8.53 7.45 2.25
N ILE A 110 8.90 6.17 2.32
CA ILE A 110 10.05 5.72 3.11
C ILE A 110 11.36 5.84 2.34
N THR A 111 11.37 5.49 1.05
CA THR A 111 12.63 5.42 0.27
C THR A 111 13.09 6.78 -0.24
N ASP A 112 12.14 7.61 -0.67
CA ASP A 112 12.41 8.90 -1.33
C ASP A 112 12.02 10.08 -0.44
N GLY A 113 11.27 9.81 0.63
CA GLY A 113 10.63 10.80 1.47
C GLY A 113 9.26 11.22 0.93
N PHE A 114 8.55 11.94 1.77
CA PHE A 114 7.24 12.50 1.42
C PHE A 114 7.26 14.01 1.59
N SER A 115 6.40 14.71 0.86
CA SER A 115 6.32 16.17 0.96
C SER A 115 5.89 16.57 2.36
N ASN A 116 6.54 17.57 2.94
CA ASN A 116 6.19 18.11 4.24
C ASN A 116 4.90 18.94 4.17
N LEU A 117 3.82 18.28 3.74
CA LEU A 117 2.49 18.90 3.67
C LEU A 117 1.84 18.92 5.04
N PRO A 118 1.01 19.92 5.35
CA PRO A 118 0.33 20.03 6.63
C PRO A 118 -0.53 18.79 6.90
N SER A 119 -0.69 18.44 8.17
CA SER A 119 -1.64 17.42 8.59
C SER A 119 -3.06 17.78 8.14
N LYS A 120 -3.94 16.79 8.05
CA LYS A 120 -5.34 17.03 7.73
C LYS A 120 -6.00 17.92 8.78
N ASP A 121 -6.80 18.88 8.34
CA ASP A 121 -7.72 19.63 9.18
C ASP A 121 -9.14 19.10 8.98
N GLU A 122 -9.67 18.44 9.99
CA GLU A 122 -10.98 17.77 9.87
C GLU A 122 -12.13 18.74 9.65
N LYS A 123 -12.06 19.94 10.26
CA LYS A 123 -13.12 20.96 10.09
C LYS A 123 -13.14 21.47 8.65
N LEU A 124 -11.97 21.84 8.14
CA LEU A 124 -11.84 22.29 6.75
C LEU A 124 -12.22 21.19 5.75
N ARG A 125 -11.84 19.93 6.00
CA ARG A 125 -12.22 18.80 5.14
C ARG A 125 -13.73 18.60 5.10
N ASN A 126 -14.40 18.57 6.23
CA ASN A 126 -15.85 18.43 6.30
C ASN A 126 -16.57 19.55 5.54
N GLU A 127 -16.06 20.79 5.61
CA GLU A 127 -16.57 21.90 4.81
C GLU A 127 -16.36 21.67 3.30
N LEU A 128 -15.15 21.27 2.89
CA LEU A 128 -14.84 21.01 1.49
C LEU A 128 -15.58 19.79 0.93
N GLU A 129 -15.71 18.73 1.71
CA GLU A 129 -16.45 17.53 1.31
C GLU A 129 -17.95 17.78 1.14
N GLY A 130 -18.50 18.80 1.82
CA GLY A 130 -19.87 19.27 1.60
C GLY A 130 -20.10 19.97 0.26
N LYS A 131 -19.03 20.41 -0.42
CA LYS A 131 -19.13 21.12 -1.71
C LYS A 131 -19.31 20.15 -2.88
N SER A 132 -19.91 20.65 -3.95
CA SER A 132 -20.00 19.93 -5.22
C SER A 132 -18.63 19.77 -5.89
N LEU A 133 -18.54 18.83 -6.83
CA LEU A 133 -17.31 18.64 -7.62
C LEU A 133 -16.95 19.88 -8.45
N GLU A 134 -17.95 20.56 -8.97
CA GLU A 134 -17.82 21.81 -9.73
C GLU A 134 -17.20 22.93 -8.89
N GLU A 135 -17.76 23.19 -7.70
CA GLU A 135 -17.23 24.20 -6.79
C GLU A 135 -15.79 23.94 -6.39
N LEU A 136 -15.44 22.66 -6.12
CA LEU A 136 -14.07 22.28 -5.80
C LEU A 136 -13.09 22.49 -6.97
N ARG A 137 -13.53 22.23 -8.20
CA ARG A 137 -12.74 22.48 -9.42
C ARG A 137 -12.43 23.97 -9.57
N GLU A 138 -13.46 24.82 -9.48
CA GLU A 138 -13.29 26.28 -9.55
C GLU A 138 -12.41 26.84 -8.45
N MET A 139 -12.53 26.27 -7.24
CA MET A 139 -11.66 26.67 -6.11
C MET A 139 -10.21 26.31 -6.39
N LEU A 140 -9.92 25.08 -6.83
CA LEU A 140 -8.55 24.66 -7.10
C LEU A 140 -7.92 25.42 -8.28
N GLU A 141 -8.69 25.68 -9.34
CA GLU A 141 -8.22 26.45 -10.49
C GLU A 141 -7.77 27.86 -10.08
N LYS A 142 -8.53 28.51 -9.18
CA LYS A 142 -8.17 29.82 -8.65
C LYS A 142 -6.99 29.81 -7.71
N LEU A 143 -6.84 28.77 -6.87
CA LEU A 143 -5.77 28.65 -5.89
C LEU A 143 -4.46 28.14 -6.50
N ASP A 144 -4.55 27.21 -7.46
CA ASP A 144 -3.39 26.56 -8.09
C ASP A 144 -3.78 25.97 -9.45
N GLU A 145 -3.74 26.80 -10.50
CA GLU A 145 -4.04 26.42 -11.88
C GLU A 145 -3.17 25.25 -12.36
N LYS A 146 -1.89 25.20 -11.93
CA LYS A 146 -0.98 24.13 -12.26
C LYS A 146 -1.43 22.80 -11.65
N ALA A 147 -1.79 22.79 -10.37
CA ALA A 147 -2.34 21.60 -9.73
C ALA A 147 -3.64 21.14 -10.38
N TYR A 148 -4.51 22.08 -10.77
CA TYR A 148 -5.74 21.79 -11.50
C TYR A 148 -5.48 21.04 -12.81
N GLY A 149 -4.45 21.44 -13.57
CA GLY A 149 -4.06 20.75 -14.82
C GLY A 149 -3.35 19.40 -14.63
N GLU A 150 -2.79 19.13 -13.44
CA GLU A 150 -1.98 17.94 -13.18
C GLU A 150 -2.69 16.81 -12.42
N ILE A 151 -3.68 17.13 -11.59
CA ILE A 151 -4.40 16.14 -10.80
C ILE A 151 -5.65 15.61 -11.51
N ASP A 152 -6.13 14.46 -11.07
CA ASP A 152 -7.41 13.93 -11.50
C ASP A 152 -8.56 14.75 -10.89
N ILE A 153 -9.08 15.72 -11.64
CA ILE A 153 -10.17 16.62 -11.23
C ILE A 153 -11.54 15.94 -11.11
N CYS A 154 -11.67 14.68 -11.48
CA CYS A 154 -12.85 13.86 -11.20
C CYS A 154 -12.77 13.16 -9.83
N ASN A 155 -11.60 13.18 -9.20
CA ASN A 155 -11.39 12.58 -7.89
C ASN A 155 -11.56 13.63 -6.77
N LYS A 156 -12.75 13.63 -6.15
CA LYS A 156 -13.11 14.58 -5.09
C LYS A 156 -12.10 14.63 -3.95
N LEU A 157 -11.59 13.47 -3.51
CA LEU A 157 -10.62 13.39 -2.41
C LEU A 157 -9.29 14.08 -2.77
N ARG A 158 -8.84 13.98 -4.02
CA ARG A 158 -7.64 14.67 -4.49
C ARG A 158 -7.84 16.18 -4.59
N LEU A 159 -9.00 16.63 -5.07
CA LEU A 159 -9.36 18.05 -5.09
C LEU A 159 -9.39 18.62 -3.67
N VAL A 160 -10.12 17.97 -2.76
CA VAL A 160 -10.20 18.39 -1.34
C VAL A 160 -8.79 18.49 -0.75
N ARG A 161 -7.92 17.50 -0.97
CA ARG A 161 -6.55 17.51 -0.44
C ARG A 161 -5.71 18.66 -1.00
N ALA A 162 -5.77 18.91 -2.30
CA ALA A 162 -5.01 19.99 -2.92
C ALA A 162 -5.47 21.36 -2.41
N ILE A 163 -6.78 21.59 -2.32
CA ILE A 163 -7.38 22.81 -1.80
C ILE A 163 -7.05 23.02 -0.33
N GLU A 164 -7.19 21.94 0.49
CA GLU A 164 -6.83 21.96 1.92
C GLU A 164 -5.39 22.45 2.13
N VAL A 165 -4.43 21.87 1.37
CA VAL A 165 -3.03 22.29 1.46
C VAL A 165 -2.85 23.75 1.07
N CYS A 166 -3.47 24.21 -0.02
CA CYS A 166 -3.38 25.61 -0.43
C CYS A 166 -3.91 26.56 0.65
N ILE A 167 -5.05 26.22 1.26
CA ILE A 167 -5.66 27.06 2.32
C ILE A 167 -4.81 27.08 3.59
N LEU A 168 -4.34 25.91 4.05
CA LEU A 168 -3.59 25.80 5.30
C LEU A 168 -2.20 26.43 5.23
N THR A 169 -1.58 26.40 4.04
CA THR A 169 -0.20 26.90 3.87
C THR A 169 -0.12 28.31 3.28
N GLY A 170 -1.18 28.76 2.63
CA GLY A 170 -1.16 29.96 1.78
C GLY A 170 -0.30 29.81 0.51
N GLY A 171 0.25 28.61 0.26
CA GLY A 171 1.10 28.27 -0.88
C GLY A 171 0.39 27.42 -1.93
N LYS A 172 1.09 27.10 -3.01
CA LYS A 172 0.56 26.24 -4.09
C LYS A 172 0.87 24.77 -3.81
N PHE A 173 -0.15 23.92 -3.90
CA PHE A 173 0.00 22.47 -3.77
C PHE A 173 0.99 21.90 -4.80
N SER A 174 0.98 22.40 -6.05
CA SER A 174 1.86 21.96 -7.13
C SER A 174 3.35 22.22 -6.85
N GLU A 175 3.68 23.18 -6.01
CA GLU A 175 5.04 23.49 -5.59
C GLU A 175 5.42 22.61 -4.38
N LEU A 176 4.62 22.65 -3.33
CA LEU A 176 4.87 21.96 -2.04
C LEU A 176 4.91 20.44 -2.17
N LYS A 177 4.10 19.84 -3.06
CA LYS A 177 4.07 18.38 -3.25
C LYS A 177 5.40 17.78 -3.75
N ASN A 178 6.31 18.60 -4.28
CA ASN A 178 7.59 18.15 -4.82
C ASN A 178 8.74 18.34 -3.82
N GLU A 179 8.49 18.96 -2.69
CA GLU A 179 9.48 19.16 -1.62
C GLU A 179 9.58 17.91 -0.75
N ASN A 180 10.07 16.81 -1.32
CA ASN A 180 10.22 15.56 -0.58
C ASN A 180 11.37 15.67 0.41
N VAL A 181 11.11 15.35 1.66
CA VAL A 181 12.11 15.26 2.72
C VAL A 181 12.22 13.82 3.19
N LYS A 182 13.36 13.20 2.96
CA LYS A 182 13.65 11.86 3.44
C LYS A 182 14.05 11.91 4.92
N ASN A 183 13.32 11.20 5.76
CA ASN A 183 13.44 11.24 7.21
C ASN A 183 14.26 10.07 7.81
N ASN A 184 15.09 9.41 6.99
CA ASN A 184 15.95 8.32 7.44
C ASN A 184 17.27 8.28 6.66
N ASN A 185 18.25 7.53 7.20
CA ASN A 185 19.60 7.42 6.63
C ASN A 185 19.83 6.14 5.80
N TYR A 186 18.78 5.34 5.55
CA TYR A 186 18.90 4.11 4.79
C TYR A 186 19.11 4.37 3.30
N ARG A 187 20.01 3.58 2.70
CA ARG A 187 20.07 3.41 1.25
C ARG A 187 19.19 2.22 0.86
N PHE A 188 18.38 2.35 -0.17
CA PHE A 188 17.45 1.32 -0.58
C PHE A 188 17.84 0.70 -1.92
N MET A 189 18.06 -0.62 -1.91
CA MET A 189 18.03 -1.43 -3.13
C MET A 189 16.58 -1.82 -3.41
N LYS A 190 16.06 -1.45 -4.58
CA LYS A 190 14.65 -1.62 -4.91
C LYS A 190 14.48 -2.74 -5.93
N VAL A 191 13.66 -3.74 -5.58
CA VAL A 191 13.32 -4.90 -6.41
C VAL A 191 11.83 -4.90 -6.71
N PHE A 192 11.49 -5.10 -7.97
CA PHE A 192 10.11 -5.29 -8.43
C PHE A 192 9.94 -6.69 -9.02
N LEU A 193 9.10 -7.47 -8.38
CA LEU A 193 8.73 -8.81 -8.85
C LEU A 193 7.53 -8.71 -9.79
N THR A 194 7.61 -9.40 -10.91
CA THR A 194 6.51 -9.51 -11.86
C THR A 194 6.35 -10.94 -12.36
N ARG A 195 5.28 -11.21 -13.08
CA ARG A 195 5.00 -12.42 -13.86
C ARG A 195 4.27 -12.04 -15.13
N ASN A 196 4.16 -12.97 -16.06
CA ASN A 196 3.31 -12.80 -17.22
C ASN A 196 1.86 -12.52 -16.78
N ARG A 197 1.20 -11.61 -17.46
CA ARG A 197 -0.12 -11.09 -17.04
C ARG A 197 -1.15 -12.17 -16.79
N GLU A 198 -1.20 -13.16 -17.66
CA GLU A 198 -2.15 -14.27 -17.57
C GLU A 198 -1.91 -15.10 -16.31
N GLU A 199 -0.65 -15.38 -15.98
CA GLU A 199 -0.29 -16.11 -14.78
C GLU A 199 -0.66 -15.32 -13.51
N ILE A 200 -0.42 -14.00 -13.48
CA ILE A 200 -0.86 -13.17 -12.35
C ILE A 200 -2.38 -13.27 -12.17
N TYR A 201 -3.14 -13.16 -13.24
CA TYR A 201 -4.60 -13.20 -13.17
C TYR A 201 -5.13 -14.56 -12.71
N ASP A 202 -4.53 -15.65 -13.18
CA ASP A 202 -4.83 -17.01 -12.74
C ASP A 202 -4.56 -17.18 -11.23
N ARG A 203 -3.39 -16.74 -10.78
CA ARG A 203 -3.01 -16.80 -9.37
C ARG A 203 -3.96 -15.96 -8.49
N ILE A 204 -4.37 -14.78 -8.94
CA ILE A 204 -5.35 -13.95 -8.25
C ILE A 204 -6.70 -14.68 -8.15
N ASN A 205 -7.19 -15.24 -9.24
CA ASN A 205 -8.47 -15.95 -9.25
C ASN A 205 -8.46 -17.13 -8.28
N ARG A 206 -7.44 -18.02 -8.38
CA ARG A 206 -7.27 -19.15 -7.45
C ARG A 206 -7.14 -18.71 -5.99
N ARG A 207 -6.43 -17.61 -5.75
CA ARG A 207 -6.31 -17.05 -4.39
C ARG A 207 -7.65 -16.62 -3.81
N VAL A 208 -8.52 -16.00 -4.62
CA VAL A 208 -9.87 -15.64 -4.18
C VAL A 208 -10.68 -16.91 -3.86
N ASP A 209 -10.61 -17.94 -4.68
CA ASP A 209 -11.29 -19.22 -4.42
C ASP A 209 -10.81 -19.86 -3.11
N ILE A 210 -9.50 -19.81 -2.83
CA ILE A 210 -8.91 -20.26 -1.55
C ILE A 210 -9.44 -19.41 -0.39
N MET A 211 -9.47 -18.09 -0.51
CA MET A 211 -10.00 -17.20 0.52
C MET A 211 -11.47 -17.52 0.86
N ILE A 212 -12.28 -17.81 -0.15
CA ILE A 212 -13.68 -18.23 0.06
C ILE A 212 -13.72 -19.54 0.85
N SER A 213 -12.93 -20.54 0.46
CA SER A 213 -12.86 -21.83 1.17
C SER A 213 -12.34 -21.71 2.61
N GLN A 214 -11.49 -20.72 2.88
CA GLN A 214 -10.98 -20.39 4.21
C GLN A 214 -11.96 -19.61 5.08
N GLY A 215 -13.12 -19.18 4.54
CA GLY A 215 -14.15 -18.51 5.30
C GLY A 215 -14.18 -16.99 5.18
N LEU A 216 -13.71 -16.43 4.06
CA LEU A 216 -13.74 -14.98 3.80
C LEU A 216 -15.15 -14.39 3.98
N GLU A 217 -16.21 -15.09 3.58
CA GLU A 217 -17.59 -14.64 3.80
C GLU A 217 -17.86 -14.42 5.29
N SER A 218 -17.48 -15.39 6.14
CA SER A 218 -17.68 -15.30 7.59
C SER A 218 -16.87 -14.16 8.22
N GLU A 219 -15.63 -13.95 7.75
CA GLU A 219 -14.80 -12.83 8.19
C GLU A 219 -15.42 -11.49 7.78
N ALA A 220 -15.83 -11.35 6.52
CA ALA A 220 -16.48 -10.15 6.01
C ALA A 220 -17.82 -9.85 6.74
N ARG A 221 -18.59 -10.88 7.10
CA ARG A 221 -19.84 -10.73 7.87
C ARG A 221 -19.58 -10.17 9.26
N LYS A 222 -18.55 -10.66 9.96
CA LYS A 222 -18.15 -10.12 11.27
C LYS A 222 -17.76 -8.63 11.18
N ILE A 223 -17.03 -8.25 10.12
CA ILE A 223 -16.67 -6.85 9.87
C ILE A 223 -17.92 -6.02 9.57
N TYR A 224 -18.81 -6.53 8.71
CA TYR A 224 -20.06 -5.88 8.35
C TYR A 224 -20.94 -5.58 9.56
N GLU A 225 -21.08 -6.53 10.49
CA GLU A 225 -21.90 -6.39 11.68
C GLU A 225 -21.25 -5.48 12.73
N ARG A 226 -19.95 -5.69 12.99
CA ARG A 226 -19.21 -4.97 14.02
C ARG A 226 -19.04 -3.47 13.69
N TYR A 227 -18.80 -3.15 12.41
CA TYR A 227 -18.50 -1.79 11.97
C TYR A 227 -19.65 -1.17 11.15
N LYS A 228 -20.89 -1.49 11.46
CA LYS A 228 -22.10 -1.10 10.73
C LYS A 228 -22.14 0.37 10.33
N ASN A 229 -21.78 1.27 11.23
CA ASN A 229 -21.81 2.72 11.01
C ASN A 229 -20.57 3.27 10.28
N LEU A 230 -19.54 2.45 10.08
CA LEU A 230 -18.26 2.81 9.45
C LEU A 230 -18.02 2.06 8.13
N ARG A 231 -18.99 1.26 7.66
CA ARG A 231 -18.86 0.44 6.45
C ARG A 231 -18.46 1.25 5.22
N TYR A 232 -18.94 2.48 5.10
CA TYR A 232 -18.61 3.38 4.00
C TYR A 232 -17.11 3.76 3.93
N LYS A 233 -16.37 3.62 5.04
CA LYS A 233 -14.92 3.83 5.11
C LYS A 233 -14.12 2.58 4.76
N ILE A 234 -14.73 1.39 4.80
CA ILE A 234 -14.06 0.12 4.54
C ILE A 234 -14.05 -0.14 3.03
N ALA A 235 -12.99 0.29 2.36
CA ALA A 235 -12.86 0.22 0.90
C ALA A 235 -12.03 -0.98 0.41
N SER A 236 -11.55 -1.85 1.32
CA SER A 236 -10.70 -2.99 0.98
C SER A 236 -11.47 -4.00 0.13
N ILE A 237 -10.79 -4.50 -0.91
CA ILE A 237 -11.31 -5.56 -1.78
C ILE A 237 -11.52 -6.84 -0.96
N GLY A 238 -12.61 -7.53 -1.20
CA GLY A 238 -13.02 -8.71 -0.45
C GLY A 238 -14.00 -8.42 0.68
N TYR A 239 -14.16 -7.15 1.08
CA TYR A 239 -15.12 -6.76 2.13
C TYR A 239 -16.24 -5.91 1.56
N LYS A 240 -15.94 -4.82 0.88
CA LYS A 240 -16.95 -3.93 0.31
C LYS A 240 -17.89 -4.65 -0.69
N GLU A 241 -17.38 -5.66 -1.39
CA GLU A 241 -18.18 -6.47 -2.31
C GLU A 241 -19.15 -7.37 -1.53
N PHE A 242 -18.69 -7.96 -0.43
CA PHE A 242 -19.57 -8.73 0.47
C PHE A 242 -20.64 -7.89 1.16
N PHE A 243 -20.39 -6.59 1.39
CA PHE A 243 -21.40 -5.72 1.99
C PHE A 243 -22.64 -5.60 1.10
N LYS A 244 -22.46 -5.52 -0.23
CA LYS A 244 -23.56 -5.55 -1.19
C LYS A 244 -24.34 -6.88 -1.17
N TYR A 245 -23.62 -7.99 -1.03
CA TYR A 245 -24.24 -9.31 -0.86
C TYR A 245 -25.07 -9.40 0.42
N PHE A 246 -24.54 -8.88 1.53
CA PHE A 246 -25.28 -8.88 2.81
C PHE A 246 -26.46 -7.92 2.81
N ASP A 247 -26.43 -6.86 2.00
CA ASP A 247 -27.55 -5.95 1.78
C ASP A 247 -28.58 -6.52 0.76
N GLY A 248 -28.30 -7.69 0.15
CA GLY A 248 -29.19 -8.37 -0.80
C GLY A 248 -29.14 -7.83 -2.22
N GLU A 249 -28.11 -7.05 -2.56
CA GLU A 249 -27.95 -6.44 -3.89
C GLU A 249 -27.34 -7.42 -4.91
N ASN A 250 -26.49 -8.36 -4.47
CA ASN A 250 -25.78 -9.32 -5.31
C ASN A 250 -25.97 -10.75 -4.78
N SER A 251 -25.84 -11.75 -5.64
CA SER A 251 -25.65 -13.15 -5.25
C SER A 251 -24.21 -13.39 -4.78
N LEU A 252 -23.97 -14.54 -4.13
CA LEU A 252 -22.63 -14.95 -3.70
C LEU A 252 -21.68 -15.11 -4.90
N ASP A 253 -22.14 -15.76 -5.97
CA ASP A 253 -21.33 -15.98 -7.18
C ASP A 253 -20.94 -14.66 -7.85
N GLU A 254 -21.86 -13.71 -7.97
CA GLU A 254 -21.58 -12.36 -8.50
C GLU A 254 -20.56 -11.64 -7.62
N THR A 255 -20.67 -11.77 -6.30
CA THR A 255 -19.73 -11.17 -5.35
C THR A 255 -18.33 -11.75 -5.52
N ILE A 256 -18.18 -13.06 -5.63
CA ILE A 256 -16.89 -13.73 -5.85
C ILE A 256 -16.26 -13.25 -7.16
N GLU A 257 -17.02 -13.19 -8.24
CA GLU A 257 -16.52 -12.71 -9.54
C GLU A 257 -16.16 -11.21 -9.51
N GLU A 258 -16.89 -10.40 -8.74
CA GLU A 258 -16.56 -9.00 -8.50
C GLU A 258 -15.23 -8.87 -7.75
N ILE A 259 -14.99 -9.64 -6.68
CA ILE A 259 -13.74 -9.67 -5.92
C ILE A 259 -12.56 -10.06 -6.84
N LYS A 260 -12.70 -11.11 -7.64
CA LYS A 260 -11.68 -11.52 -8.62
C LYS A 260 -11.35 -10.38 -9.60
N ARG A 261 -12.39 -9.75 -10.15
CA ARG A 261 -12.25 -8.62 -11.08
C ARG A 261 -11.53 -7.42 -10.46
N GLU A 262 -11.95 -7.01 -9.27
CA GLU A 262 -11.35 -5.87 -8.58
C GLU A 262 -9.90 -6.16 -8.15
N SER A 263 -9.59 -7.38 -7.75
CA SER A 263 -8.23 -7.83 -7.44
C SER A 263 -7.31 -7.78 -8.67
N ARG A 264 -7.79 -8.21 -9.85
CA ARG A 264 -7.05 -8.08 -11.12
C ARG A 264 -6.85 -6.60 -11.51
N ARG A 265 -7.85 -5.75 -11.30
CA ARG A 265 -7.74 -4.30 -11.52
C ARG A 265 -6.74 -3.66 -10.57
N TYR A 266 -6.71 -4.10 -9.32
CA TYR A 266 -5.74 -3.63 -8.34
C TYR A 266 -4.30 -4.02 -8.74
N ALA A 267 -4.07 -5.27 -9.12
CA ALA A 267 -2.77 -5.71 -9.66
C ALA A 267 -2.33 -4.89 -10.87
N LYS A 268 -3.25 -4.59 -11.80
CA LYS A 268 -2.97 -3.70 -12.95
C LYS A 268 -2.57 -2.29 -12.51
N ARG A 269 -3.24 -1.72 -11.49
CA ARG A 269 -2.86 -0.40 -10.95
C ARG A 269 -1.47 -0.42 -10.34
N GLN A 270 -1.12 -1.47 -9.57
CA GLN A 270 0.22 -1.65 -9.00
C GLN A 270 1.28 -1.73 -10.10
N MET A 271 1.10 -2.58 -11.11
CA MET A 271 2.02 -2.67 -12.26
C MET A 271 2.19 -1.33 -12.99
N THR A 272 1.10 -0.57 -13.14
CA THR A 272 1.15 0.74 -13.79
C THR A 272 1.90 1.77 -12.96
N TRP A 273 1.78 1.72 -11.64
CA TRP A 273 2.53 2.56 -10.72
C TRP A 273 4.04 2.28 -10.84
N PHE A 274 4.45 1.04 -10.59
CA PHE A 274 5.88 0.67 -10.55
C PHE A 274 6.56 0.77 -11.92
N ARG A 275 5.83 0.68 -13.01
CA ARG A 275 6.39 0.88 -14.36
C ARG A 275 6.91 2.31 -14.60
N LYS A 276 6.45 3.29 -13.83
CA LYS A 276 6.90 4.69 -13.88
C LYS A 276 8.17 4.93 -13.06
N GLU A 277 8.46 4.06 -12.12
CA GLU A 277 9.64 4.14 -11.27
C GLU A 277 10.84 3.52 -11.99
N LYS A 278 11.98 4.25 -12.06
CA LYS A 278 13.11 3.87 -12.92
C LYS A 278 14.25 3.15 -12.19
N ASP A 279 14.23 3.14 -10.85
CA ASP A 279 15.30 2.67 -9.99
C ASP A 279 15.08 1.27 -9.42
N TYR A 280 14.15 0.51 -10.02
CA TYR A 280 13.86 -0.85 -9.63
C TYR A 280 14.57 -1.88 -10.50
N ILE A 281 15.19 -2.88 -9.85
CA ILE A 281 15.62 -4.11 -10.51
C ILE A 281 14.38 -4.98 -10.71
N ILE A 282 14.10 -5.35 -11.95
CA ILE A 282 12.87 -6.09 -12.30
C ILE A 282 13.21 -7.57 -12.51
N TYR A 283 12.47 -8.46 -11.83
CA TYR A 283 12.53 -9.91 -12.04
C TYR A 283 11.19 -10.46 -12.48
N ASN A 284 11.19 -11.21 -13.58
CA ASN A 284 10.01 -11.92 -14.08
C ASN A 284 10.02 -13.37 -13.59
N LEU A 285 9.22 -13.68 -12.60
CA LEU A 285 9.13 -15.03 -12.00
C LEU A 285 8.40 -16.05 -12.89
N SER A 286 7.93 -15.67 -14.08
CA SER A 286 7.51 -16.61 -15.12
C SER A 286 8.69 -17.13 -15.96
N GLU A 287 9.82 -16.44 -15.92
CA GLU A 287 11.00 -16.73 -16.74
C GLU A 287 12.19 -17.19 -15.88
N GLN A 288 12.22 -16.83 -14.61
CA GLN A 288 13.28 -17.12 -13.66
C GLN A 288 12.72 -17.87 -12.44
N SER A 289 13.44 -18.84 -11.94
CA SER A 289 13.06 -19.51 -10.69
C SER A 289 13.26 -18.60 -9.49
N GLU A 290 12.45 -18.77 -8.46
CA GLU A 290 12.56 -17.99 -7.21
C GLU A 290 13.95 -18.11 -6.58
N ASN A 291 14.57 -19.29 -6.62
CA ASN A 291 15.90 -19.53 -6.06
C ASN A 291 16.99 -18.76 -6.81
N GLU A 292 16.93 -18.70 -8.14
CA GLU A 292 17.86 -17.89 -8.94
C GLU A 292 17.73 -16.41 -8.63
N VAL A 293 16.49 -15.93 -8.52
CA VAL A 293 16.22 -14.52 -8.18
C VAL A 293 16.70 -14.18 -6.78
N ILE A 294 16.45 -15.02 -5.78
CA ILE A 294 16.95 -14.82 -4.41
C ILE A 294 18.48 -14.76 -4.41
N LYS A 295 19.16 -15.66 -5.12
CA LYS A 295 20.62 -15.68 -5.21
C LYS A 295 21.16 -14.40 -5.83
N ASP A 296 20.61 -13.95 -6.94
CA ASP A 296 21.04 -12.69 -7.60
C ASP A 296 20.78 -11.46 -6.70
N ILE A 297 19.63 -11.42 -6.01
CA ILE A 297 19.34 -10.34 -5.04
C ILE A 297 20.41 -10.31 -3.93
N ILE A 298 20.78 -11.45 -3.36
CA ILE A 298 21.79 -11.53 -2.29
C ILE A 298 23.17 -11.12 -2.82
N GLU A 299 23.55 -11.56 -4.02
CA GLU A 299 24.83 -11.15 -4.64
C GLU A 299 24.91 -9.64 -4.88
N ARG A 300 23.80 -9.03 -5.34
CA ARG A 300 23.71 -7.57 -5.53
C ARG A 300 23.71 -6.81 -4.21
N TRP A 301 22.99 -7.33 -3.22
CA TRP A 301 22.95 -6.77 -1.86
C TRP A 301 24.33 -6.69 -1.23
N ASN A 302 25.15 -7.70 -1.40
CA ASN A 302 26.52 -7.74 -0.87
C ASN A 302 27.43 -6.68 -1.52
N LYS A 303 27.12 -6.28 -2.77
CA LYS A 303 27.84 -5.26 -3.52
C LYS A 303 27.27 -3.85 -3.34
N PHE A 304 25.99 -3.76 -2.88
CA PHE A 304 25.26 -2.52 -2.67
C PHE A 304 25.77 -1.78 -1.44
#